data_99feff356842c784e4a57e31bf2567ce
#
_entry.id   99feff356842c784e4a57e31bf2567ce
#
_cell.length_a   1.000
_cell.length_b   1.000
_cell.length_c   1.000
_cell.angle_alpha   90.00
_cell.angle_beta   90.00
_cell.angle_gamma   90.00
#
_symmetry.space_group_name_H-M   'P 1'
#
loop_
_entity.id
_entity.type
_entity.pdbx_description
1 polymer ?
#
loop_
_entity_poly.entity_id
_entity_poly.type
_entity_poly.pdbx_seq_one_letter_code
_entity_poly.pdbx_strand_id
1 'polypeptide(L)'
;MDMESVAASIRAGGVVIYPTETLYALGCDARDASACARLAALKGRPESKPFPLIVADMAGLRALLAPLPKPLEIDLALLATRFWPGPLSVLLPTRPELPTLVRDSQGLSSVRITPHPLATELCRRVGGALVATSANVSGRPATADPGQLDPALLAGTEGALLAEPWPAGGEPSTL
;
A
#
# COMPACT_ATOMS: atom_id res chain seq x y z
N MET A 1 -1.36 8.14 16.56
CA MET A 1 -0.37 7.22 17.16
C MET A 1 1.01 7.56 16.62
N ASP A 2 2.08 7.20 17.33
CA ASP A 2 3.45 7.31 16.82
C ASP A 2 3.76 6.18 15.82
N MET A 3 4.87 6.31 15.12
CA MET A 3 5.31 5.39 14.06
C MET A 3 5.48 3.95 14.57
N GLU A 4 6.08 3.77 15.76
CA GLU A 4 6.34 2.42 16.29
C GLU A 4 5.06 1.70 16.69
N SER A 5 4.13 2.42 17.31
CA SER A 5 2.81 1.89 17.67
C SER A 5 2.02 1.44 16.43
N VAL A 6 2.05 2.25 15.34
CA VAL A 6 1.38 1.88 14.09
C VAL A 6 2.05 0.68 13.42
N ALA A 7 3.38 0.63 13.39
CA ALA A 7 4.11 -0.52 12.86
C ALA A 7 3.83 -1.81 13.66
N ALA A 8 3.76 -1.70 15.00
CA ALA A 8 3.40 -2.82 15.87
C ALA A 8 1.97 -3.31 15.61
N SER A 9 1.01 -2.40 15.41
CA SER A 9 -0.37 -2.76 15.03
C SER A 9 -0.39 -3.55 13.73
N ILE A 10 0.34 -3.12 12.69
CA ILE A 10 0.43 -3.85 11.42
C ILE A 10 1.03 -5.24 11.61
N ARG A 11 2.16 -5.35 12.36
CA ARG A 11 2.80 -6.65 12.63
C ARG A 11 1.91 -7.62 13.40
N ALA A 12 0.99 -7.09 14.20
CA ALA A 12 -0.04 -7.86 14.89
C ALA A 12 -1.26 -8.20 14.00
N GLY A 13 -1.19 -7.90 12.70
CA GLY A 13 -2.25 -8.12 11.73
C GLY A 13 -3.27 -7.00 11.64
N GLY A 14 -3.02 -5.82 12.20
CA GLY A 14 -3.94 -4.68 12.20
C GLY A 14 -4.09 -4.00 10.84
N VAL A 15 -5.22 -3.33 10.66
CA VAL A 15 -5.49 -2.39 9.57
C VAL A 15 -5.29 -0.98 10.10
N VAL A 16 -4.53 -0.16 9.40
CA VAL A 16 -4.19 1.20 9.83
C VAL A 16 -4.41 2.24 8.73
N ILE A 17 -4.48 3.51 9.14
CA ILE A 17 -4.45 4.65 8.21
C ILE A 17 -3.07 5.30 8.27
N TYR A 18 -2.49 5.62 7.11
CA TYR A 18 -1.19 6.27 7.02
C TYR A 18 -1.08 7.16 5.77
N PRO A 19 -0.22 8.21 5.79
CA PRO A 19 -0.06 9.10 4.65
C PRO A 19 0.78 8.46 3.53
N THR A 20 0.40 8.76 2.28
CA THR A 20 1.21 8.49 1.09
C THR A 20 1.51 9.81 0.36
N GLU A 21 2.22 9.75 -0.76
CA GLU A 21 2.58 10.94 -1.54
C GLU A 21 1.37 11.68 -2.13
N THR A 22 0.23 11.01 -2.27
CA THR A 22 -0.99 11.58 -2.86
C THR A 22 -2.09 11.80 -1.82
N LEU A 23 -2.54 10.74 -1.16
CA LEU A 23 -3.70 10.73 -0.26
C LEU A 23 -3.40 9.87 0.96
N TYR A 24 -4.24 9.97 1.99
CA TYR A 24 -4.24 8.98 3.07
C TYR A 24 -4.63 7.61 2.54
N ALA A 25 -3.91 6.58 2.98
CA ALA A 25 -4.15 5.19 2.63
C ALA A 25 -4.68 4.41 3.83
N LEU A 26 -5.55 3.44 3.54
CA LEU A 26 -5.85 2.30 4.38
C LEU A 26 -4.90 1.16 3.99
N GLY A 27 -4.27 0.53 4.99
CA GLY A 27 -3.36 -0.57 4.70
C GLY A 27 -3.11 -1.50 5.87
N CYS A 28 -2.47 -2.61 5.51
CA CYS A 28 -2.04 -3.69 6.39
C CYS A 28 -0.79 -4.35 5.78
N ASP A 29 -0.22 -5.34 6.45
CA ASP A 29 0.83 -6.18 5.84
C ASP A 29 0.25 -6.91 4.62
N ALA A 30 0.86 -6.71 3.46
CA ALA A 30 0.40 -7.33 2.21
C ALA A 30 0.52 -8.87 2.21
N ARG A 31 1.27 -9.45 3.13
CA ARG A 31 1.47 -10.90 3.30
C ARG A 31 0.42 -11.54 4.20
N ASP A 32 -0.34 -10.76 4.96
CA ASP A 32 -1.34 -11.26 5.90
C ASP A 32 -2.72 -11.31 5.23
N ALA A 33 -3.15 -12.53 4.87
CA ALA A 33 -4.44 -12.78 4.23
C ALA A 33 -5.63 -12.35 5.10
N SER A 34 -5.53 -12.54 6.43
CA SER A 34 -6.59 -12.17 7.37
C SER A 34 -6.72 -10.65 7.48
N ALA A 35 -5.60 -9.92 7.55
CA ALA A 35 -5.59 -8.47 7.57
C ALA A 35 -6.13 -7.90 6.25
N CYS A 36 -5.74 -8.46 5.10
CA CYS A 36 -6.29 -8.08 3.79
C CYS A 36 -7.80 -8.31 3.71
N ALA A 37 -8.31 -9.41 4.24
CA ALA A 37 -9.75 -9.69 4.27
C ALA A 37 -10.52 -8.69 5.15
N ARG A 38 -9.99 -8.36 6.35
CA ARG A 38 -10.59 -7.32 7.20
C ARG A 38 -10.59 -5.95 6.54
N LEU A 39 -9.49 -5.59 5.88
CA LEU A 39 -9.42 -4.33 5.12
C LEU A 39 -10.45 -4.31 3.99
N ALA A 40 -10.65 -5.41 3.27
CA ALA A 40 -11.66 -5.53 2.22
C ALA A 40 -13.07 -5.33 2.78
N ALA A 41 -13.38 -5.97 3.91
CA ALA A 41 -14.67 -5.83 4.61
C ALA A 41 -14.90 -4.38 5.08
N LEU A 42 -13.91 -3.75 5.72
CA LEU A 42 -13.98 -2.37 6.20
C LEU A 42 -14.26 -1.37 5.06
N LYS A 43 -13.64 -1.60 3.90
CA LYS A 43 -13.79 -0.74 2.72
C LYS A 43 -15.05 -1.04 1.91
N GLY A 44 -15.70 -2.18 2.09
CA GLY A 44 -16.76 -2.66 1.20
C GLY A 44 -16.25 -2.91 -0.23
N ARG A 45 -14.99 -3.37 -0.37
CA ARG A 45 -14.34 -3.58 -1.67
C ARG A 45 -14.61 -4.99 -2.20
N PRO A 46 -15.03 -5.13 -3.48
CA PRO A 46 -15.16 -6.44 -4.11
C PRO A 46 -13.82 -7.18 -4.18
N GLU A 47 -13.82 -8.49 -3.91
CA GLU A 47 -12.62 -9.35 -4.00
C GLU A 47 -12.00 -9.39 -5.41
N SER A 48 -12.79 -9.12 -6.43
CA SER A 48 -12.33 -9.06 -7.83
C SER A 48 -11.37 -7.90 -8.15
N LYS A 49 -11.17 -6.96 -7.20
CA LYS A 49 -10.26 -5.83 -7.37
C LYS A 49 -9.09 -5.93 -6.39
N PRO A 50 -7.95 -6.51 -6.79
CA PRO A 50 -6.78 -6.61 -5.93
C PRO A 50 -6.34 -5.25 -5.37
N PHE A 51 -5.80 -5.26 -4.16
CA PHE A 51 -5.26 -4.07 -3.53
C PHE A 51 -3.90 -3.70 -4.12
N PRO A 52 -3.66 -2.41 -4.39
CA PRO A 52 -2.33 -1.93 -4.73
C PRO A 52 -1.40 -1.99 -3.52
N LEU A 53 -0.11 -2.17 -3.81
CA LEU A 53 0.96 -2.33 -2.85
C LEU A 53 1.96 -1.18 -2.94
N ILE A 54 2.55 -0.84 -1.79
CA ILE A 54 3.74 0.00 -1.73
C ILE A 54 4.88 -0.73 -1.05
N VAL A 55 6.10 -0.38 -1.45
CA VAL A 55 7.35 -0.82 -0.84
C VAL A 55 8.27 0.36 -0.58
N ALA A 56 9.24 0.19 0.32
CA ALA A 56 10.19 1.23 0.67
C ALA A 56 11.23 1.50 -0.44
N ASP A 57 11.65 0.45 -1.15
CA ASP A 57 12.78 0.49 -2.08
C ASP A 57 12.80 -0.73 -3.02
N MET A 58 13.82 -0.79 -3.88
CA MET A 58 14.02 -1.90 -4.82
C MET A 58 14.29 -3.25 -4.13
N ALA A 59 14.85 -3.26 -2.93
CA ALA A 59 15.05 -4.51 -2.19
C ALA A 59 13.72 -5.09 -1.73
N GLY A 60 12.84 -4.24 -1.17
CA GLY A 60 11.47 -4.60 -0.82
C GLY A 60 10.66 -5.07 -2.03
N LEU A 61 10.82 -4.41 -3.18
CA LEU A 61 10.17 -4.83 -4.42
C LEU A 61 10.63 -6.23 -4.84
N ARG A 62 11.94 -6.49 -4.90
CA ARG A 62 12.49 -7.80 -5.31
C ARG A 62 12.03 -8.93 -4.39
N ALA A 63 11.81 -8.66 -3.11
CA ALA A 63 11.29 -9.65 -2.16
C ALA A 63 9.87 -10.11 -2.52
N LEU A 64 9.08 -9.28 -3.22
CA LEU A 64 7.72 -9.61 -3.65
C LEU A 64 7.67 -10.33 -5.00
N LEU A 65 8.63 -10.06 -5.89
CA LEU A 65 8.54 -10.51 -7.28
C LEU A 65 8.75 -12.01 -7.41
N ALA A 66 7.98 -12.62 -8.29
CA ALA A 66 8.34 -13.88 -8.92
C ALA A 66 9.57 -13.68 -9.83
N PRO A 67 10.31 -14.74 -10.18
CA PRO A 67 11.42 -14.62 -11.11
C PRO A 67 10.99 -13.96 -12.43
N LEU A 68 11.69 -12.91 -12.84
CA LEU A 68 11.41 -12.19 -14.07
C LEU A 68 12.30 -12.67 -15.22
N PRO A 69 11.79 -12.77 -16.45
CA PRO A 69 12.62 -12.90 -17.65
C PRO A 69 13.56 -11.71 -17.78
N LYS A 70 14.77 -11.96 -18.30
CA LYS A 70 15.81 -10.94 -18.47
C LYS A 70 15.35 -9.63 -19.14
N PRO A 71 14.55 -9.66 -20.23
CA PRO A 71 14.04 -8.42 -20.84
C PRO A 71 13.19 -7.59 -19.89
N LEU A 72 12.30 -8.22 -19.11
CA LEU A 72 11.46 -7.51 -18.14
C LEU A 72 12.27 -6.96 -16.96
N GLU A 73 13.35 -7.61 -16.55
CA GLU A 73 14.27 -7.06 -15.54
C GLU A 73 14.91 -5.75 -16.02
N ILE A 74 15.32 -5.69 -17.29
CA ILE A 74 15.92 -4.50 -17.90
C ILE A 74 14.89 -3.38 -17.99
N ASP A 75 13.69 -3.67 -18.50
CA ASP A 75 12.60 -2.69 -18.63
C ASP A 75 12.19 -2.14 -17.27
N LEU A 76 12.08 -3.01 -16.27
CA LEU A 76 11.78 -2.62 -14.89
C LEU A 76 12.88 -1.71 -14.30
N ALA A 77 14.15 -2.00 -14.56
CA ALA A 77 15.26 -1.17 -14.10
C ALA A 77 15.24 0.22 -14.75
N LEU A 78 14.97 0.31 -16.04
CA LEU A 78 14.83 1.59 -16.76
C LEU A 78 13.65 2.40 -16.24
N LEU A 79 12.50 1.75 -16.05
CA LEU A 79 11.30 2.39 -15.48
C LEU A 79 11.57 2.89 -14.06
N ALA A 80 12.20 2.07 -13.22
CA ALA A 80 12.53 2.41 -11.85
C ALA A 80 13.42 3.66 -11.76
N THR A 81 14.45 3.76 -12.60
CA THR A 81 15.35 4.94 -12.61
C THR A 81 14.64 6.23 -12.98
N ARG A 82 13.54 6.17 -13.75
CA ARG A 82 12.83 7.35 -14.25
C ARG A 82 11.65 7.78 -13.38
N PHE A 83 10.95 6.83 -12.75
CA PHE A 83 9.65 7.08 -12.14
C PHE A 83 9.58 6.74 -10.65
N TRP A 84 10.56 6.00 -10.12
CA TRP A 84 10.58 5.62 -8.71
C TRP A 84 11.77 6.18 -7.95
N PRO A 85 11.54 6.56 -6.67
CA PRO A 85 10.26 6.60 -5.95
C PRO A 85 9.27 7.59 -6.56
N GLY A 86 7.99 7.21 -6.64
CA GLY A 86 6.98 8.07 -7.27
C GLY A 86 5.58 7.43 -7.35
N PRO A 87 4.58 8.19 -7.84
CA PRO A 87 3.19 7.77 -7.84
C PRO A 87 2.81 6.77 -8.97
N LEU A 88 3.78 6.31 -9.76
CA LEU A 88 3.53 5.31 -10.79
C LEU A 88 3.47 3.91 -10.18
N SER A 89 2.33 3.24 -10.32
CA SER A 89 2.17 1.82 -10.00
C SER A 89 2.35 0.98 -11.27
N VAL A 90 2.95 -0.19 -11.13
CA VAL A 90 3.22 -1.12 -12.24
C VAL A 90 2.66 -2.49 -11.88
N LEU A 91 2.00 -3.14 -12.84
CA LEU A 91 1.57 -4.54 -12.69
C LEU A 91 2.77 -5.47 -12.91
N LEU A 92 3.13 -6.22 -11.88
CA LEU A 92 4.30 -7.09 -11.87
C LEU A 92 3.91 -8.50 -11.39
N PRO A 93 4.51 -9.55 -11.97
CA PRO A 93 4.32 -10.90 -11.47
C PRO A 93 4.93 -11.02 -10.08
N THR A 94 4.09 -11.43 -9.13
CA THR A 94 4.46 -11.56 -7.73
C THR A 94 4.41 -13.01 -7.28
N ARG A 95 5.10 -13.30 -6.17
CA ARG A 95 5.21 -14.64 -5.59
C ARG A 95 3.83 -15.21 -5.28
N PRO A 96 3.60 -16.53 -5.53
CA PRO A 96 2.30 -17.18 -5.36
C PRO A 96 1.85 -17.25 -3.89
N GLU A 97 2.75 -17.07 -2.94
CA GLU A 97 2.46 -17.07 -1.50
C GLU A 97 1.72 -15.81 -1.02
N LEU A 98 1.70 -14.75 -1.85
CA LEU A 98 0.92 -13.56 -1.51
C LEU A 98 -0.59 -13.83 -1.61
N PRO A 99 -1.40 -13.21 -0.72
CA PRO A 99 -2.85 -13.36 -0.74
C PRO A 99 -3.50 -13.00 -2.07
N THR A 100 -4.58 -13.68 -2.42
CA THR A 100 -5.37 -13.40 -3.65
C THR A 100 -5.96 -12.00 -3.68
N LEU A 101 -6.18 -11.36 -2.54
CA LEU A 101 -6.66 -9.98 -2.44
C LEU A 101 -5.63 -8.92 -2.87
N VAL A 102 -4.36 -9.30 -3.05
CA VAL A 102 -3.30 -8.40 -3.55
C VAL A 102 -2.77 -8.82 -4.92
N ARG A 103 -3.33 -9.90 -5.52
CA ARG A 103 -2.94 -10.44 -6.83
C ARG A 103 -4.17 -10.64 -7.70
N ASP A 104 -4.03 -10.36 -8.99
CA ASP A 104 -5.08 -10.70 -9.96
C ASP A 104 -5.06 -12.18 -10.36
N SER A 105 -5.99 -12.56 -11.25
CA SER A 105 -6.10 -13.95 -11.76
C SER A 105 -4.89 -14.40 -12.57
N GLN A 106 -4.05 -13.49 -13.02
CA GLN A 106 -2.80 -13.77 -13.75
C GLN A 106 -1.58 -13.80 -12.82
N GLY A 107 -1.77 -13.57 -11.53
CA GLY A 107 -0.69 -13.53 -10.54
C GLY A 107 0.09 -12.21 -10.52
N LEU A 108 -0.51 -11.14 -11.05
CA LEU A 108 0.08 -9.81 -11.05
C LEU A 108 -0.40 -9.00 -9.85
N SER A 109 0.49 -8.21 -9.27
CA SER A 109 0.15 -7.20 -8.27
C SER A 109 0.53 -5.81 -8.78
N SER A 110 -0.30 -4.81 -8.45
CA SER A 110 0.01 -3.40 -8.68
C SER A 110 0.95 -2.93 -7.58
N VAL A 111 2.18 -2.54 -7.92
CA VAL A 111 3.20 -2.16 -6.93
C VAL A 111 3.86 -0.85 -7.32
N ARG A 112 4.19 -0.01 -6.32
CA ARG A 112 5.06 1.17 -6.49
C ARG A 112 6.04 1.32 -5.34
N ILE A 113 7.14 2.03 -5.57
CA ILE A 113 8.05 2.50 -4.53
C ILE A 113 7.59 3.89 -4.11
N THR A 114 7.14 4.03 -2.86
CA THR A 114 6.61 5.30 -2.36
C THR A 114 7.74 6.28 -2.05
N PRO A 115 7.62 7.57 -2.44
CA PRO A 115 8.53 8.62 -2.01
C PRO A 115 8.17 9.21 -0.65
N HIS A 116 7.00 8.88 -0.09
CA HIS A 116 6.54 9.49 1.16
C HIS A 116 7.35 8.98 2.35
N PRO A 117 8.03 9.86 3.13
CA PRO A 117 8.99 9.43 4.15
C PRO A 117 8.37 8.55 5.24
N LEU A 118 7.15 8.88 5.70
CA LEU A 118 6.48 8.08 6.73
C LEU A 118 6.02 6.71 6.19
N ALA A 119 5.53 6.63 4.95
CA ALA A 119 5.15 5.36 4.33
C ALA A 119 6.39 4.48 4.08
N THR A 120 7.49 5.07 3.63
CA THR A 120 8.78 4.38 3.44
C THR A 120 9.29 3.79 4.76
N GLU A 121 9.30 4.60 5.82
CA GLU A 121 9.73 4.16 7.15
C GLU A 121 8.81 3.06 7.71
N LEU A 122 7.50 3.20 7.49
CA LEU A 122 6.52 2.19 7.92
C LEU A 122 6.76 0.84 7.23
N CYS A 123 6.99 0.83 5.90
CA CYS A 123 7.37 -0.38 5.17
C CYS A 123 8.63 -1.03 5.74
N ARG A 124 9.65 -0.24 6.09
CA ARG A 124 10.90 -0.75 6.68
C ARG A 124 10.67 -1.38 8.05
N ARG A 125 9.91 -0.73 8.93
CA ARG A 125 9.60 -1.24 10.28
C ARG A 125 8.74 -2.50 10.27
N VAL A 126 7.81 -2.59 9.33
CA VAL A 126 7.01 -3.81 9.12
C VAL A 126 7.85 -4.92 8.46
N GLY A 127 8.90 -4.54 7.73
CA GLY A 127 9.79 -5.48 7.05
C GLY A 127 9.16 -6.09 5.79
N GLY A 128 8.33 -5.31 5.08
CA GLY A 128 7.67 -5.81 3.89
C GLY A 128 6.80 -4.76 3.17
N ALA A 129 6.05 -5.25 2.19
CA ALA A 129 5.10 -4.43 1.47
C ALA A 129 3.84 -4.18 2.29
N LEU A 130 3.27 -3.00 2.10
CA LEU A 130 1.98 -2.62 2.65
C LEU A 130 0.93 -2.53 1.56
N VAL A 131 -0.30 -2.92 1.88
CA VAL A 131 -1.47 -2.54 1.10
C VAL A 131 -1.64 -1.02 1.20
N ALA A 132 -1.90 -0.36 0.07
CA ALA A 132 -2.08 1.11 0.00
C ALA A 132 -3.32 1.46 -0.83
N THR A 133 -4.49 1.18 -0.31
CA THR A 133 -5.75 1.67 -0.91
C THR A 133 -6.17 2.99 -0.25
N SER A 134 -6.85 3.86 -0.98
CA SER A 134 -7.28 5.16 -0.43
C SER A 134 -8.14 5.01 0.84
N ALA A 135 -7.93 5.89 1.83
CA ALA A 135 -8.62 5.87 3.10
C ALA A 135 -10.03 6.49 2.98
N ASN A 136 -10.91 5.80 2.26
CA ASN A 136 -12.32 6.14 2.09
C ASN A 136 -13.17 4.88 2.01
N VAL A 137 -14.43 4.97 2.39
CA VAL A 137 -15.43 3.97 2.04
C VAL A 137 -15.62 3.99 0.52
N SER A 138 -15.80 2.83 -0.11
CA SER A 138 -16.01 2.73 -1.57
C SER A 138 -17.13 3.68 -2.03
N GLY A 139 -16.83 4.48 -3.06
CA GLY A 139 -17.77 5.47 -3.60
C GLY A 139 -17.74 6.84 -2.93
N ARG A 140 -17.01 7.02 -1.83
CA ARG A 140 -16.78 8.35 -1.21
C ARG A 140 -15.44 8.93 -1.67
N PRO A 141 -15.25 10.26 -1.64
CA PRO A 141 -13.96 10.87 -1.96
C PRO A 141 -12.89 10.49 -0.95
N ALA A 142 -11.66 10.33 -1.43
CA ALA A 142 -10.46 10.18 -0.62
C ALA A 142 -9.90 11.56 -0.26
N THR A 143 -9.09 11.65 0.80
CA THR A 143 -8.58 12.93 1.31
C THR A 143 -7.09 12.92 1.58
N ALA A 144 -6.48 14.10 1.47
CA ALA A 144 -5.13 14.42 1.93
C ALA A 144 -5.14 15.15 3.28
N ASP A 145 -6.30 15.57 3.75
CA ASP A 145 -6.49 16.30 5.01
C ASP A 145 -6.89 15.32 6.12
N PRO A 146 -6.10 15.17 7.21
CA PRO A 146 -6.43 14.28 8.31
C PRO A 146 -7.74 14.64 9.01
N GLY A 147 -8.15 15.92 8.99
CA GLY A 147 -9.42 16.39 9.55
C GLY A 147 -10.66 15.97 8.77
N GLN A 148 -10.49 15.48 7.54
CA GLN A 148 -11.56 15.01 6.66
C GLN A 148 -11.65 13.48 6.57
N LEU A 149 -10.84 12.75 7.34
CA LEU A 149 -10.94 11.30 7.41
C LEU A 149 -12.28 10.88 8.00
N ASP A 150 -12.90 9.86 7.41
CA ASP A 150 -14.18 9.33 7.86
C ASP A 150 -14.04 8.77 9.29
N PRO A 151 -14.82 9.28 10.28
CA PRO A 151 -14.75 8.80 11.65
C PRO A 151 -15.05 7.30 11.80
N ALA A 152 -15.89 6.73 10.92
CA ALA A 152 -16.20 5.31 10.95
C ALA A 152 -14.99 4.47 10.51
N LEU A 153 -14.18 4.96 9.54
CA LEU A 153 -12.92 4.31 9.17
C LEU A 153 -11.89 4.40 10.30
N LEU A 154 -11.76 5.58 10.92
CA LEU A 154 -10.84 5.75 12.04
C LEU A 154 -11.20 4.80 13.20
N ALA A 155 -12.48 4.67 13.52
CA ALA A 155 -12.95 3.76 14.56
C ALA A 155 -12.81 2.27 14.20
N GLY A 156 -12.82 1.94 12.90
CA GLY A 156 -12.70 0.57 12.39
C GLY A 156 -11.25 0.11 12.17
N THR A 157 -10.25 0.96 12.45
CA THR A 157 -8.82 0.64 12.30
C THR A 157 -8.12 0.52 13.65
N GLU A 158 -7.04 -0.25 13.71
CA GLU A 158 -6.20 -0.42 14.90
C GLU A 158 -5.24 0.74 15.11
N GLY A 159 -5.21 1.73 14.20
CA GLY A 159 -4.40 2.92 14.36
C GLY A 159 -4.37 3.83 13.16
N ALA A 160 -3.92 5.07 13.41
CA ALA A 160 -3.71 6.06 12.37
C ALA A 160 -2.42 6.84 12.61
N LEU A 161 -1.59 6.96 11.58
CA LEU A 161 -0.39 7.80 11.55
C LEU A 161 -0.76 9.11 10.86
N LEU A 162 -1.03 10.14 11.65
CA LEU A 162 -1.49 11.46 11.17
C LEU A 162 -0.43 12.55 11.31
N ALA A 163 0.81 12.17 11.61
CA ALA A 163 1.95 13.08 11.71
C ALA A 163 2.30 13.70 10.35
N GLU A 164 2.92 14.88 10.38
CA GLU A 164 3.50 15.49 9.19
C GLU A 164 4.78 14.74 8.75
N PRO A 165 5.12 14.79 7.44
CA PRO A 165 4.38 15.47 6.39
C PRO A 165 3.07 14.77 6.03
N TRP A 166 2.06 15.56 5.71
CA TRP A 166 0.79 15.06 5.21
C TRP A 166 0.87 14.73 3.71
N PRO A 167 -0.08 13.98 3.14
CA PRO A 167 -0.17 13.79 1.70
C PRO A 167 -0.24 15.13 0.96
N ALA A 168 0.42 15.21 -0.20
CA ALA A 168 0.41 16.44 -1.00
C ALA A 168 -0.94 16.74 -1.65
N GLY A 169 -1.85 15.77 -1.70
CA GLY A 169 -3.10 15.86 -2.44
C GLY A 169 -2.92 15.62 -3.94
N GLY A 170 -3.94 15.95 -4.72
CA GLY A 170 -3.95 15.78 -6.16
C GLY A 170 -4.59 14.47 -6.60
N GLU A 171 -4.28 14.06 -7.84
CA GLU A 171 -4.82 12.85 -8.43
C GLU A 171 -4.29 11.58 -7.71
N PRO A 172 -5.10 10.52 -7.63
CA PRO A 172 -4.60 9.22 -7.17
C PRO A 172 -3.40 8.73 -8.01
N SER A 173 -2.63 7.80 -7.44
CA SER A 173 -1.50 7.21 -8.17
C SER A 173 -1.95 6.57 -9.48
N THR A 174 -1.16 6.77 -10.54
CA THR A 174 -1.40 6.21 -11.87
C THR A 174 -1.02 4.72 -11.90
N LEU A 175 -1.79 3.92 -12.62
CA LEU A 175 -1.50 2.52 -12.95
C LEU A 175 -0.99 2.42 -14.37
#